data_d43bae412a05f5e887bf30169cf968e1
#
_entry.id   d43bae412a05f5e887bf30169cf968e1
#
_cell.length_a   1.000
_cell.length_b   1.000
_cell.length_c   1.000
_cell.angle_alpha   90.00
_cell.angle_beta   90.00
_cell.angle_gamma   90.00
#
_symmetry.space_group_name_H-M   'P 1'
#
loop_
_entity.id
_entity.type
_entity.pdbx_description
1 polymer ?
#
loop_
_entity_poly.entity_id
_entity_poly.type
_entity_poly.pdbx_seq_one_letter_code
_entity_poly.pdbx_strand_id
1 'polypeptide(L)'
;FLGITLQYEMCYTNILQVLELSEIPLRAADRSDNDPIVIGGGPCTYNPEPIAPFFDLFYMGEGEVIYDQLLDLYLAHKEAGGDRSSFLKKAAALPGIYVPSLYEPRYREDGTLSSFEPLCPEAPASVRRLVMSVLDRADFIDTPLVPFIRVTQDRSVLELMRGCIRG
;
A
#
# COMPACT_ATOMS: atom_id res chain seq x y z
N PHE A 1 -2.64 0.33 11.42
CA PHE A 1 -2.41 0.69 10.03
C PHE A 1 -2.93 2.09 9.72
N LEU A 2 -2.22 2.81 8.85
CA LEU A 2 -2.69 4.00 8.17
C LEU A 2 -2.65 3.73 6.66
N GLY A 3 -3.81 3.56 6.04
CA GLY A 3 -3.93 3.36 4.59
C GLY A 3 -4.09 4.68 3.85
N ILE A 4 -3.30 4.91 2.82
CA ILE A 4 -3.34 6.12 2.00
C ILE A 4 -3.50 5.73 0.53
N THR A 5 -4.53 6.27 -0.11
CA THR A 5 -4.76 6.05 -1.53
C THR A 5 -4.00 7.07 -2.37
N LEU A 6 -3.08 6.59 -3.21
CA LEU A 6 -2.24 7.38 -4.10
C LEU A 6 -2.90 7.50 -5.47
N GLN A 7 -3.80 8.47 -5.61
CA GLN A 7 -4.59 8.66 -6.84
C GLN A 7 -3.85 9.52 -7.87
N TYR A 8 -3.01 10.44 -7.40
CA TYR A 8 -2.41 11.47 -8.23
C TYR A 8 -1.13 12.02 -7.59
N GLU A 9 -0.06 12.14 -8.34
CA GLU A 9 1.29 12.47 -7.84
C GLU A 9 1.36 13.87 -7.21
N MET A 10 0.56 14.81 -7.70
CA MET A 10 0.52 16.17 -7.13
C MET A 10 -0.01 16.21 -5.68
N CYS A 11 -0.60 15.11 -5.18
CA CYS A 11 -1.04 15.00 -3.80
C CYS A 11 0.06 14.50 -2.84
N TYR A 12 1.26 14.19 -3.29
CA TYR A 12 2.32 13.64 -2.45
C TYR A 12 2.70 14.56 -1.28
N THR A 13 2.74 15.87 -1.49
CA THR A 13 3.00 16.83 -0.42
C THR A 13 1.89 16.85 0.63
N ASN A 14 0.63 16.62 0.24
CA ASN A 14 -0.49 16.53 1.16
C ASN A 14 -0.38 15.28 2.05
N ILE A 15 0.20 14.19 1.54
CA ILE A 15 0.44 12.97 2.31
C ILE A 15 1.44 13.25 3.43
N LEU A 16 2.52 13.98 3.14
CA LEU A 16 3.48 14.38 4.17
C LEU A 16 2.81 15.25 5.24
N GLN A 17 1.93 16.16 4.83
CA GLN A 17 1.15 16.97 5.77
C GLN A 17 0.20 16.10 6.63
N VAL A 18 -0.42 15.07 6.07
CA VAL A 18 -1.25 14.13 6.84
C VAL A 18 -0.42 13.42 7.89
N LEU A 19 0.77 12.93 7.55
CA LEU A 19 1.66 12.28 8.52
C LEU A 19 2.08 13.25 9.62
N GLU A 20 2.46 14.47 9.26
CA GLU A 20 2.86 15.52 10.22
C GLU A 20 1.73 15.88 11.19
N LEU A 21 0.53 16.16 10.66
CA LEU A 21 -0.65 16.49 11.47
C LEU A 21 -1.13 15.33 12.35
N SER A 22 -0.81 14.10 11.96
CA SER A 22 -1.12 12.89 12.73
C SER A 22 -0.03 12.53 13.73
N GLU A 23 1.01 13.35 13.86
CA GLU A 23 2.18 13.11 14.73
C GLU A 23 2.89 11.77 14.45
N ILE A 24 2.82 11.30 13.18
CA ILE A 24 3.51 10.10 12.72
C ILE A 24 4.85 10.53 12.12
N PRO A 25 5.99 9.90 12.52
CA PRO A 25 7.27 10.20 11.92
C PRO A 25 7.21 10.13 10.39
N LEU A 26 7.66 11.19 9.71
CA LEU A 26 7.55 11.30 8.26
C LEU A 26 8.24 10.13 7.57
N ARG A 27 9.51 9.88 7.88
CA ARG A 27 10.27 8.79 7.28
C ARG A 27 9.91 7.45 7.92
N ALA A 28 9.70 6.44 7.11
CA ALA A 28 9.44 5.07 7.57
C ALA A 28 10.58 4.54 8.47
N ALA A 29 11.83 4.94 8.19
CA ALA A 29 13.00 4.55 8.97
C ALA A 29 13.02 5.10 10.41
N ASP A 30 12.29 6.18 10.67
CA ASP A 30 12.22 6.84 11.98
C ASP A 30 11.06 6.29 12.85
N ARG A 31 10.25 5.38 12.31
CA ARG A 31 9.08 4.81 13.00
C ARG A 31 9.48 3.65 13.90
N SER A 32 8.88 3.62 15.07
CA SER A 32 8.99 2.56 16.08
C SER A 32 7.88 1.51 15.95
N ASP A 33 7.91 0.49 16.80
CA ASP A 33 6.86 -0.53 16.90
C ASP A 33 5.51 0.02 17.39
N ASN A 34 5.51 1.22 18.01
CA ASN A 34 4.29 1.90 18.48
C ASN A 34 3.61 2.73 17.40
N ASP A 35 4.34 3.04 16.33
CA ASP A 35 3.79 3.82 15.23
C ASP A 35 2.96 2.94 14.27
N PRO A 36 1.95 3.48 13.59
CA PRO A 36 1.18 2.70 12.63
C PRO A 36 2.04 2.26 11.44
N ILE A 37 1.72 1.13 10.85
CA ILE A 37 2.23 0.75 9.53
C ILE A 37 1.52 1.63 8.49
N VAL A 38 2.28 2.40 7.72
CA VAL A 38 1.75 3.27 6.67
C VAL A 38 1.77 2.53 5.34
N ILE A 39 0.59 2.33 4.76
CA ILE A 39 0.38 1.57 3.52
C ILE A 39 -0.05 2.51 2.40
N GLY A 40 0.64 2.46 1.28
CA GLY A 40 0.23 3.11 0.03
C GLY A 40 -0.52 2.15 -0.89
N GLY A 41 -1.64 2.60 -1.43
CA GLY A 41 -2.40 1.88 -2.47
C GLY A 41 -2.83 2.80 -3.60
N GLY A 42 -3.44 2.27 -4.64
CA GLY A 42 -3.97 3.05 -5.76
C GLY A 42 -3.03 3.17 -6.97
N PRO A 43 -3.44 3.91 -8.02
CA PRO A 43 -2.75 3.88 -9.32
C PRO A 43 -1.29 4.36 -9.29
N CYS A 44 -0.93 5.31 -8.42
CA CYS A 44 0.44 5.81 -8.37
C CYS A 44 1.44 4.80 -7.74
N THR A 45 0.98 3.69 -7.17
CA THR A 45 1.87 2.64 -6.64
C THR A 45 2.68 1.91 -7.72
N TYR A 46 2.37 2.13 -8.99
CA TYR A 46 3.18 1.62 -10.10
C TYR A 46 4.54 2.32 -10.24
N ASN A 47 4.69 3.51 -9.64
CA ASN A 47 5.95 4.20 -9.50
C ASN A 47 6.07 4.76 -8.07
N PRO A 48 6.31 3.90 -7.08
CA PRO A 48 6.28 4.29 -5.67
C PRO A 48 7.55 5.01 -5.22
N GLU A 49 8.66 4.86 -5.95
CA GLU A 49 9.99 5.32 -5.53
C GLU A 49 10.09 6.81 -5.15
N PRO A 50 9.40 7.76 -5.83
CA PRO A 50 9.46 9.16 -5.43
C PRO A 50 8.96 9.43 -4.00
N ILE A 51 8.10 8.56 -3.46
CA ILE A 51 7.52 8.71 -2.11
C ILE A 51 7.85 7.53 -1.18
N ALA A 52 8.63 6.57 -1.67
CA ALA A 52 9.01 5.36 -0.95
C ALA A 52 9.58 5.59 0.47
N PRO A 53 10.42 6.62 0.73
CA PRO A 53 10.96 6.85 2.06
C PRO A 53 9.93 7.17 3.15
N PHE A 54 8.69 7.48 2.79
CA PHE A 54 7.62 7.88 3.70
C PHE A 54 6.59 6.77 3.94
N PHE A 55 6.71 5.63 3.26
CA PHE A 55 5.82 4.47 3.39
C PHE A 55 6.56 3.25 3.92
N ASP A 56 5.87 2.45 4.71
CA ASP A 56 6.39 1.16 5.17
C ASP A 56 6.23 0.09 4.11
N LEU A 57 5.10 0.10 3.43
CA LEU A 57 4.82 -0.79 2.31
C LEU A 57 3.82 -0.19 1.33
N PHE A 58 3.84 -0.70 0.12
CA PHE A 58 2.83 -0.43 -0.91
C PHE A 58 2.13 -1.72 -1.28
N TYR A 59 0.86 -1.60 -1.59
CA TYR A 59 0.09 -2.66 -2.20
C TYR A 59 -0.20 -2.32 -3.66
N MET A 60 0.17 -3.23 -4.56
CA MET A 60 -0.03 -3.09 -6.00
C MET A 60 -1.17 -4.00 -6.46
N GLY A 61 -2.33 -3.41 -6.72
CA GLY A 61 -3.49 -4.14 -7.21
C GLY A 61 -4.80 -3.78 -6.53
N GLU A 62 -5.74 -4.71 -6.58
CA GLU A 62 -7.08 -4.57 -6.01
C GLU A 62 -7.12 -5.12 -4.58
N GLY A 63 -7.52 -4.26 -3.64
CA GLY A 63 -7.37 -4.50 -2.19
C GLY A 63 -8.08 -5.75 -1.69
N GLU A 64 -9.22 -6.07 -2.26
CA GLU A 64 -10.04 -7.22 -1.89
C GLU A 64 -9.29 -8.56 -1.98
N VAL A 65 -8.24 -8.62 -2.80
CA VAL A 65 -7.50 -9.87 -3.03
C VAL A 65 -6.56 -10.22 -1.87
N ILE A 66 -6.08 -9.22 -1.10
CA ILE A 66 -4.97 -9.44 -0.16
C ILE A 66 -5.22 -8.92 1.26
N TYR A 67 -6.18 -8.00 1.48
CA TYR A 67 -6.31 -7.33 2.76
C TYR A 67 -6.54 -8.29 3.92
N ASP A 68 -7.38 -9.29 3.76
CA ASP A 68 -7.63 -10.28 4.83
C ASP A 68 -6.33 -10.99 5.21
N GLN A 69 -5.55 -11.46 4.22
CA GLN A 69 -4.29 -12.14 4.48
C GLN A 69 -3.26 -11.23 5.16
N LEU A 70 -3.18 -9.95 4.76
CA LEU A 70 -2.27 -8.99 5.37
C LEU A 70 -2.67 -8.66 6.80
N LEU A 71 -3.97 -8.48 7.06
CA LEU A 71 -4.48 -8.17 8.40
C LEU A 71 -4.34 -9.38 9.35
N ASP A 72 -4.66 -10.58 8.89
CA ASP A 72 -4.48 -11.80 9.67
C ASP A 72 -3.01 -12.04 10.01
N LEU A 73 -2.12 -11.83 9.03
CA LEU A 73 -0.67 -11.90 9.26
C LEU A 73 -0.23 -10.91 10.33
N TYR A 74 -0.74 -9.66 10.28
CA TYR A 74 -0.39 -8.65 11.26
C TYR A 74 -0.88 -9.01 12.66
N LEU A 75 -2.14 -9.44 12.79
CA LEU A 75 -2.72 -9.82 14.08
C LEU A 75 -1.93 -10.97 14.71
N ALA A 76 -1.72 -12.05 13.96
CA ALA A 76 -0.93 -13.20 14.44
C ALA A 76 0.51 -12.80 14.80
N HIS A 77 1.12 -11.87 14.04
CA HIS A 77 2.47 -11.39 14.32
C HIS A 77 2.53 -10.55 15.61
N LYS A 78 1.55 -9.71 15.86
CA LYS A 78 1.42 -8.92 17.10
C LYS A 78 1.19 -9.81 18.32
N GLU A 79 0.31 -10.79 18.22
CA GLU A 79 0.05 -11.78 19.29
C GLU A 79 1.30 -12.57 19.67
N ALA A 80 2.16 -12.85 18.69
CA ALA A 80 3.45 -13.51 18.93
C ALA A 80 4.54 -12.57 19.49
N GLY A 81 4.24 -11.29 19.72
CA GLY A 81 5.20 -10.30 20.21
C GLY A 81 6.26 -9.89 19.17
N GLY A 82 5.94 -10.01 17.89
CA GLY A 82 6.84 -9.65 16.81
C GLY A 82 7.00 -8.13 16.63
N ASP A 83 8.18 -7.69 16.16
CA ASP A 83 8.54 -6.31 15.90
C ASP A 83 8.14 -5.87 14.49
N ARG A 84 8.21 -4.55 14.23
CA ARG A 84 7.91 -3.94 12.94
C ARG A 84 8.75 -4.51 11.79
N SER A 85 10.05 -4.65 11.99
CA SER A 85 10.98 -5.10 10.96
C SER A 85 10.67 -6.53 10.51
N SER A 86 10.42 -7.44 11.44
CA SER A 86 10.08 -8.83 11.13
C SER A 86 8.69 -8.96 10.52
N PHE A 87 7.74 -8.08 10.87
CA PHE A 87 6.45 -8.00 10.18
C PHE A 87 6.64 -7.60 8.71
N LEU A 88 7.39 -6.54 8.43
CA LEU A 88 7.60 -6.05 7.07
C LEU A 88 8.25 -7.11 6.17
N LYS A 89 9.21 -7.90 6.70
CA LYS A 89 9.78 -9.04 5.97
C LYS A 89 8.73 -10.10 5.63
N LYS A 90 7.89 -10.46 6.58
CA LYS A 90 6.81 -11.43 6.33
C LYS A 90 5.78 -10.88 5.34
N ALA A 91 5.43 -9.60 5.45
CA ALA A 91 4.51 -8.94 4.53
C ALA A 91 5.06 -8.89 3.09
N ALA A 92 6.37 -8.69 2.91
CA ALA A 92 7.00 -8.68 1.59
C ALA A 92 6.87 -10.01 0.83
N ALA A 93 6.69 -11.12 1.53
CA ALA A 93 6.43 -12.43 0.93
C ALA A 93 5.00 -12.57 0.37
N LEU A 94 4.07 -11.69 0.75
CA LEU A 94 2.72 -11.69 0.21
C LEU A 94 2.71 -11.10 -1.21
N PRO A 95 1.89 -11.66 -2.12
CA PRO A 95 1.81 -11.17 -3.47
C PRO A 95 1.26 -9.73 -3.51
N GLY A 96 1.79 -8.90 -4.40
CA GLY A 96 1.37 -7.50 -4.56
C GLY A 96 1.93 -6.54 -3.51
N ILE A 97 2.64 -7.02 -2.50
CA ILE A 97 3.25 -6.17 -1.47
C ILE A 97 4.68 -5.79 -1.87
N TYR A 98 4.96 -4.50 -1.86
CA TYR A 98 6.29 -3.93 -2.02
C TYR A 98 6.69 -3.21 -0.73
N VAL A 99 7.83 -3.59 -0.15
CA VAL A 99 8.40 -2.99 1.07
C VAL A 99 9.70 -2.30 0.69
N PRO A 100 9.73 -0.97 0.52
CA PRO A 100 10.90 -0.24 -0.01
C PRO A 100 12.19 -0.47 0.77
N SER A 101 12.11 -0.57 2.09
CA SER A 101 13.27 -0.78 2.97
C SER A 101 13.99 -2.12 2.76
N LEU A 102 13.41 -3.04 2.00
CA LEU A 102 13.99 -4.34 1.68
C LEU A 102 14.66 -4.39 0.29
N TYR A 103 14.85 -3.23 -0.34
CA TYR A 103 15.52 -3.13 -1.64
C TYR A 103 16.60 -2.07 -1.61
N GLU A 104 17.64 -2.26 -2.42
CA GLU A 104 18.75 -1.34 -2.55
C GLU A 104 18.97 -0.93 -4.01
N PRO A 105 18.83 0.37 -4.34
CA PRO A 105 19.23 0.90 -5.64
C PRO A 105 20.73 1.03 -5.70
N ARG A 106 21.34 0.53 -6.76
CA ARG A 106 22.77 0.73 -7.06
C ARG A 106 22.93 1.59 -8.30
N TYR A 107 23.81 2.56 -8.22
CA TYR A 107 24.06 3.52 -9.28
C TYR A 107 25.45 3.34 -9.89
N ARG A 108 25.59 3.67 -11.17
CA ARG A 108 26.86 3.79 -11.86
C ARG A 108 27.53 5.12 -11.52
N GLU A 109 28.79 5.28 -11.93
CA GLU A 109 29.53 6.54 -11.74
C GLU A 109 28.86 7.75 -12.41
N ASP A 110 28.14 7.53 -13.50
CA ASP A 110 27.38 8.56 -14.23
C ASP A 110 26.02 8.90 -13.59
N GLY A 111 25.68 8.30 -12.43
CA GLY A 111 24.41 8.50 -11.73
C GLY A 111 23.23 7.70 -12.28
N THR A 112 23.41 6.89 -13.31
CA THR A 112 22.35 6.02 -13.83
C THR A 112 22.15 4.79 -12.95
N LEU A 113 20.89 4.33 -12.81
CA LEU A 113 20.56 3.12 -12.06
C LEU A 113 21.23 1.89 -12.71
N SER A 114 22.04 1.17 -11.93
CA SER A 114 22.70 -0.07 -12.36
C SER A 114 21.87 -1.30 -12.06
N SER A 115 21.39 -1.40 -10.83
CA SER A 115 20.53 -2.50 -10.37
C SER A 115 19.62 -2.02 -9.25
N PHE A 116 18.56 -2.79 -9.01
CA PHE A 116 17.63 -2.60 -7.90
C PHE A 116 17.38 -3.99 -7.33
N GLU A 117 17.99 -4.29 -6.20
CA GLU A 117 18.11 -5.65 -5.71
C GLU A 117 17.43 -5.84 -4.37
N PRO A 118 16.74 -6.99 -4.14
CA PRO A 118 16.22 -7.32 -2.82
C PRO A 118 17.36 -7.59 -1.84
N LEU A 119 17.19 -7.15 -0.59
CA LEU A 119 18.18 -7.30 0.49
C LEU A 119 17.96 -8.58 1.31
N CYS A 120 16.85 -9.28 1.12
CA CYS A 120 16.53 -10.51 1.85
C CYS A 120 15.71 -11.46 0.98
N PRO A 121 15.71 -12.77 1.32
CA PRO A 121 14.99 -13.80 0.55
C PRO A 121 13.47 -13.62 0.50
N GLU A 122 12.89 -12.95 1.49
CA GLU A 122 11.46 -12.69 1.57
C GLU A 122 11.00 -11.63 0.58
N ALA A 123 11.89 -10.73 0.17
CA ALA A 123 11.60 -9.70 -0.82
C ALA A 123 11.73 -10.28 -2.24
N PRO A 124 10.67 -10.29 -3.06
CA PRO A 124 10.72 -10.83 -4.40
C PRO A 124 11.52 -9.92 -5.35
N ALA A 125 12.20 -10.50 -6.35
CA ALA A 125 12.91 -9.71 -7.37
C ALA A 125 11.99 -8.81 -8.20
N SER A 126 10.70 -9.10 -8.24
CA SER A 126 9.67 -8.26 -8.87
C SER A 126 8.34 -8.45 -8.17
N VAL A 127 7.64 -7.35 -7.94
CA VAL A 127 6.29 -7.34 -7.39
C VAL A 127 5.28 -7.26 -8.53
N ARG A 128 4.37 -8.22 -8.61
CA ARG A 128 3.32 -8.23 -9.63
C ARG A 128 2.02 -7.70 -9.02
N ARG A 129 1.32 -6.84 -9.78
CA ARG A 129 -0.01 -6.40 -9.38
C ARG A 129 -0.97 -7.57 -9.26
N LEU A 130 -1.85 -7.52 -8.29
CA LEU A 130 -2.98 -8.43 -8.17
C LEU A 130 -4.22 -7.81 -8.80
N VAL A 131 -4.92 -8.60 -9.58
CA VAL A 131 -6.16 -8.22 -10.25
C VAL A 131 -7.21 -9.26 -9.92
N MET A 132 -8.38 -8.83 -9.54
CA MET A 132 -9.52 -9.69 -9.37
C MET A 132 -10.00 -10.18 -10.75
N SER A 133 -9.96 -11.46 -10.96
CA SER A 133 -10.29 -12.07 -12.26
C SER A 133 -11.81 -12.10 -12.53
N VAL A 134 -12.61 -12.12 -11.47
CA VAL A 134 -14.07 -12.16 -11.53
C VAL A 134 -14.62 -11.24 -10.46
N LEU A 135 -15.45 -10.27 -10.84
CA LEU A 135 -16.21 -9.47 -9.90
C LEU A 135 -17.35 -10.32 -9.35
N ASP A 136 -17.21 -10.78 -8.12
CA ASP A 136 -18.24 -11.54 -7.41
C ASP A 136 -19.11 -10.58 -6.57
N ARG A 137 -20.33 -11.04 -6.24
CA ARG A 137 -21.25 -10.29 -5.38
C ARG A 137 -20.70 -10.07 -3.97
N ALA A 138 -19.83 -10.96 -3.51
CA ALA A 138 -19.17 -10.84 -2.20
C ALA A 138 -18.28 -9.59 -2.08
N ASP A 139 -17.83 -9.03 -3.20
CA ASP A 139 -16.93 -7.89 -3.24
C ASP A 139 -17.66 -6.54 -3.27
N PHE A 140 -19.00 -6.55 -3.38
CA PHE A 140 -19.82 -5.35 -3.38
C PHE A 140 -20.43 -5.07 -2.01
N ILE A 141 -20.45 -3.79 -1.65
CA ILE A 141 -21.08 -3.32 -0.42
C ILE A 141 -22.59 -3.32 -0.63
N ASP A 142 -23.29 -4.34 -0.12
CA ASP A 142 -24.76 -4.46 -0.20
C ASP A 142 -25.47 -3.42 0.69
N THR A 143 -24.80 -3.00 1.78
CA THR A 143 -25.34 -2.06 2.75
C THR A 143 -24.41 -0.88 2.94
N PRO A 144 -24.39 0.09 1.98
CA PRO A 144 -23.53 1.26 2.08
C PRO A 144 -23.92 2.14 3.26
N LEU A 145 -22.91 2.76 3.88
CA LEU A 145 -23.17 3.78 4.89
C LEU A 145 -23.85 4.99 4.25
N VAL A 146 -24.99 5.37 4.77
CA VAL A 146 -25.75 6.54 4.32
C VAL A 146 -25.51 7.70 5.29
N PRO A 147 -25.22 8.91 4.79
CA PRO A 147 -25.05 10.08 5.65
C PRO A 147 -26.38 10.56 6.21
N PHE A 148 -26.35 11.13 7.42
CA PHE A 148 -27.52 11.79 8.03
C PHE A 148 -27.79 13.19 7.45
N ILE A 149 -26.86 13.73 6.67
CA ILE A 149 -26.99 15.03 6.03
C ILE A 149 -27.18 14.85 4.52
N ARG A 150 -27.79 15.85 3.87
CA ARG A 150 -27.91 15.87 2.42
C ARG A 150 -26.53 15.96 1.78
N VAL A 151 -26.24 15.05 0.86
CA VAL A 151 -24.98 14.99 0.10
C VAL A 151 -25.20 15.45 -1.34
N THR A 152 -24.12 15.85 -2.00
CA THR A 152 -24.14 16.32 -3.38
C THR A 152 -24.60 15.23 -4.36
N GLN A 153 -24.23 13.98 -4.07
CA GLN A 153 -24.61 12.83 -4.89
C GLN A 153 -25.43 11.83 -4.04
N ASP A 154 -26.72 12.10 -3.92
CA ASP A 154 -27.68 11.24 -3.22
C ASP A 154 -28.27 10.22 -4.19
N ARG A 155 -27.48 9.18 -4.47
CA ARG A 155 -27.85 8.11 -5.40
C ARG A 155 -27.10 6.82 -5.09
N SER A 156 -27.67 5.68 -5.49
CA SER A 156 -27.00 4.39 -5.43
C SER A 156 -25.87 4.35 -6.47
N VAL A 157 -24.74 3.76 -6.07
CA VAL A 157 -23.59 3.52 -6.94
C VAL A 157 -23.51 2.02 -7.23
N LEU A 158 -23.40 1.69 -8.51
CA LEU A 158 -23.23 0.31 -8.96
C LEU A 158 -21.96 0.20 -9.78
N GLU A 159 -21.03 -0.65 -9.35
CA GLU A 159 -19.81 -0.95 -10.10
C GLU A 159 -20.15 -2.00 -11.18
N LEU A 160 -19.99 -1.62 -12.45
CA LEU A 160 -20.29 -2.48 -13.59
C LEU A 160 -19.04 -3.14 -14.19
N MET A 161 -17.89 -2.46 -14.06
CA MET A 161 -16.61 -2.95 -14.61
C MET A 161 -15.44 -2.21 -13.99
N ARG A 162 -14.29 -2.82 -14.01
CA ARG A 162 -13.00 -2.20 -13.68
C ARG A 162 -12.14 -2.13 -14.94
N GLY A 163 -11.41 -0.99 -15.08
CA GLY A 163 -10.52 -0.76 -16.23
C GLY A 163 -11.15 0.07 -17.32
N CYS A 164 -10.44 0.15 -18.46
CA CYS A 164 -10.84 0.92 -19.62
C CYS A 164 -10.84 0.06 -20.88
N ILE A 165 -11.91 0.14 -21.69
CA ILE A 165 -12.02 -0.59 -22.95
C ILE A 165 -11.22 0.03 -24.09
N ARG A 166 -10.64 1.20 -23.89
CA ARG A 166 -9.90 1.93 -24.93
C ARG A 166 -8.37 1.73 -24.87
N GLY A 167 -7.90 0.85 -23.96
CA GLY A 167 -6.48 0.45 -23.87
C GLY A 167 -5.58 1.43 -23.17
#